data_fecd3f03a0f9760236e33519f8cb0955
#
_entry.id   fecd3f03a0f9760236e33519f8cb0955
#
_cell.length_a   1.000
_cell.length_b   1.000
_cell.length_c   1.000
_cell.angle_alpha   90.00
_cell.angle_beta   90.00
_cell.angle_gamma   90.00
#
_symmetry.space_group_name_H-M   'P 1'
#
loop_
_entity.id
_entity.type
_entity.pdbx_description
1 polymer ?
#
loop_
_entity_poly.entity_id
_entity_poly.type
_entity_poly.pdbx_seq_one_letter_code
_entity_poly.pdbx_strand_id
1 'polypeptide(L)'
;MAEEKKYTGYGTCTFANGEYTGELVDGVRQGYGVFKFSNYDIYDGDWEAGKMHGKGIYKFYDPIKDKYASKYEGDFNNGMREGKGKMTYANHDVYVGSWQNNQRTGNGICWFGSGDVFQGIWKFNQMVRGVFRKANGEVFDGEIKKGKYNGYGKLFWSNSKWFEGIFVDGKPYKGMLFTVDGKISEYRDGEQL
;
A
#
# COMPACT_ATOMS: atom_id res chain seq x y z
N MET A 1 11.41 34.33 -36.57
CA MET A 1 11.15 32.88 -36.40
C MET A 1 9.70 32.77 -36.00
N ALA A 2 8.85 32.10 -36.79
CA ALA A 2 7.44 31.88 -36.41
C ALA A 2 7.43 30.98 -35.19
N GLU A 3 6.82 31.40 -34.07
CA GLU A 3 6.53 30.52 -32.93
C GLU A 3 5.58 29.42 -33.42
N GLU A 4 6.01 28.18 -33.33
CA GLU A 4 5.13 27.05 -33.57
C GLU A 4 3.96 27.13 -32.57
N LYS A 5 2.75 27.36 -33.11
CA LYS A 5 1.53 27.46 -32.32
C LYS A 5 1.28 26.11 -31.65
N LYS A 6 1.55 26.02 -30.36
CA LYS A 6 1.32 24.79 -29.56
C LYS A 6 -0.16 24.47 -29.52
N TYR A 7 -0.49 23.20 -29.64
CA TYR A 7 -1.88 22.71 -29.70
C TYR A 7 -2.59 22.86 -28.35
N THR A 8 -3.79 23.42 -28.38
CA THR A 8 -4.72 23.46 -27.26
C THR A 8 -6.03 22.79 -27.68
N GLY A 9 -6.51 21.82 -26.91
CA GLY A 9 -7.71 21.03 -27.17
C GLY A 9 -7.57 19.57 -26.82
N TYR A 10 -8.56 18.76 -27.16
CA TYR A 10 -8.50 17.31 -26.97
C TYR A 10 -7.86 16.64 -28.19
N GLY A 11 -6.85 15.80 -27.97
CA GLY A 11 -6.15 15.16 -29.07
C GLY A 11 -5.19 14.06 -28.62
N THR A 12 -4.51 13.45 -29.59
CA THR A 12 -3.47 12.44 -29.36
C THR A 12 -2.11 13.03 -29.70
N CYS A 13 -1.15 12.88 -28.80
CA CYS A 13 0.24 13.32 -28.99
C CYS A 13 1.23 12.25 -28.58
N THR A 14 2.29 12.09 -29.37
CA THR A 14 3.39 11.17 -29.06
C THR A 14 4.48 11.95 -28.32
N PHE A 15 4.92 11.37 -27.21
CA PHE A 15 6.04 11.86 -26.39
C PHE A 15 7.18 10.83 -26.42
N ALA A 16 8.38 11.21 -26.00
CA ALA A 16 9.55 10.32 -26.00
C ALA A 16 9.33 9.04 -25.17
N ASN A 17 8.45 9.06 -24.17
CA ASN A 17 8.19 7.94 -23.26
C ASN A 17 6.80 7.31 -23.44
N GLY A 18 6.06 7.64 -24.50
CA GLY A 18 4.74 7.03 -24.76
C GLY A 18 3.79 7.93 -25.55
N GLU A 19 2.52 7.55 -25.56
CA GLU A 19 1.44 8.24 -26.26
C GLU A 19 0.39 8.74 -25.27
N TYR A 20 -0.04 9.99 -25.44
CA TYR A 20 -1.11 10.61 -24.68
C TYR A 20 -2.34 10.86 -25.54
N THR A 21 -3.50 10.56 -25.02
CA THR A 21 -4.79 10.97 -25.59
C THR A 21 -5.60 11.65 -24.49
N GLY A 22 -5.93 12.94 -24.69
CA GLY A 22 -6.64 13.71 -23.68
C GLY A 22 -6.57 15.22 -23.95
N GLU A 23 -6.82 15.99 -22.92
CA GLU A 23 -6.79 17.45 -22.97
C GLU A 23 -5.35 17.98 -22.94
N LEU A 24 -5.09 18.96 -23.80
CA LEU A 24 -3.80 19.65 -23.93
C LEU A 24 -4.03 21.16 -23.86
N VAL A 25 -3.15 21.86 -23.16
CA VAL A 25 -3.03 23.31 -23.18
C VAL A 25 -1.61 23.65 -23.58
N ASP A 26 -1.45 24.36 -24.70
CA ASP A 26 -0.15 24.71 -25.28
C ASP A 26 0.80 23.51 -25.43
N GLY A 27 0.25 22.33 -25.82
CA GLY A 27 0.98 21.09 -25.98
C GLY A 27 1.34 20.38 -24.67
N VAL A 28 0.88 20.92 -23.53
CA VAL A 28 1.09 20.31 -22.19
C VAL A 28 -0.16 19.54 -21.77
N ARG A 29 0.01 18.33 -21.25
CA ARG A 29 -1.09 17.51 -20.72
C ARG A 29 -1.78 18.24 -19.58
N GLN A 30 -3.11 18.40 -19.68
CA GLN A 30 -3.95 19.10 -18.73
C GLN A 30 -5.32 18.39 -18.65
N GLY A 31 -6.10 18.61 -17.58
CA GLY A 31 -7.42 18.03 -17.45
C GLY A 31 -7.40 16.50 -17.43
N TYR A 32 -8.31 15.86 -18.15
CA TYR A 32 -8.39 14.39 -18.17
C TYR A 32 -7.72 13.80 -19.41
N GLY A 33 -7.01 12.67 -19.22
CA GLY A 33 -6.42 11.94 -20.34
C GLY A 33 -5.78 10.61 -19.97
N VAL A 34 -5.50 9.83 -21.01
CA VAL A 34 -4.87 8.52 -20.92
C VAL A 34 -3.45 8.60 -21.49
N PHE A 35 -2.48 8.12 -20.73
CA PHE A 35 -1.10 7.98 -21.19
C PHE A 35 -0.71 6.50 -21.24
N LYS A 36 -0.32 6.04 -22.40
CA LYS A 36 0.26 4.71 -22.64
C LYS A 36 1.77 4.85 -22.69
N PHE A 37 2.45 4.38 -21.66
CA PHE A 37 3.90 4.44 -21.58
C PHE A 37 4.57 3.44 -22.54
N SER A 38 5.81 3.71 -22.92
CA SER A 38 6.61 2.83 -23.79
C SER A 38 6.91 1.46 -23.17
N ASN A 39 6.81 1.31 -21.84
CA ASN A 39 6.88 0.05 -21.12
C ASN A 39 5.52 -0.66 -21.00
N TYR A 40 4.50 -0.19 -21.74
CA TYR A 40 3.12 -0.66 -21.76
C TYR A 40 2.30 -0.37 -20.49
N ASP A 41 2.85 0.31 -19.48
CA ASP A 41 2.03 0.83 -18.38
C ASP A 41 0.98 1.82 -18.92
N ILE A 42 -0.12 1.96 -18.19
CA ILE A 42 -1.18 2.92 -18.55
C ILE A 42 -1.50 3.77 -17.32
N TYR A 43 -1.53 5.09 -17.51
CA TYR A 43 -2.19 6.00 -16.60
C TYR A 43 -3.46 6.56 -17.25
N ASP A 44 -4.55 6.54 -16.52
CA ASP A 44 -5.87 7.01 -16.92
C ASP A 44 -6.43 7.88 -15.79
N GLY A 45 -6.49 9.20 -16.00
CA GLY A 45 -6.87 10.12 -14.93
C GLY A 45 -6.54 11.58 -15.22
N ASP A 46 -6.49 12.36 -14.14
CA ASP A 46 -6.30 13.80 -14.19
C ASP A 46 -4.82 14.18 -14.39
N TRP A 47 -4.61 15.29 -15.11
CA TRP A 47 -3.31 15.85 -15.44
C TRP A 47 -3.25 17.32 -15.08
N GLU A 48 -2.15 17.75 -14.52
CA GLU A 48 -1.85 19.16 -14.27
C GLU A 48 -0.40 19.45 -14.64
N ALA A 49 -0.19 20.45 -15.48
CA ALA A 49 1.14 20.88 -15.95
C ALA A 49 2.02 19.71 -16.43
N GLY A 50 1.43 18.78 -17.22
CA GLY A 50 2.11 17.61 -17.78
C GLY A 50 2.38 16.46 -16.83
N LYS A 51 1.90 16.52 -15.58
CA LYS A 51 2.08 15.48 -14.55
C LYS A 51 0.76 14.84 -14.17
N MET A 52 0.79 13.56 -13.78
CA MET A 52 -0.34 12.90 -13.14
C MET A 52 -0.74 13.66 -11.88
N HIS A 53 -2.02 13.99 -11.76
CA HIS A 53 -2.57 14.79 -10.66
C HIS A 53 -3.97 14.29 -10.30
N GLY A 54 -4.61 14.82 -9.22
CA GLY A 54 -6.00 14.52 -8.91
C GLY A 54 -6.28 13.03 -8.76
N LYS A 55 -7.35 12.57 -9.41
CA LYS A 55 -7.76 11.15 -9.39
C LYS A 55 -7.24 10.41 -10.62
N GLY A 56 -6.82 9.17 -10.43
CA GLY A 56 -6.39 8.35 -11.56
C GLY A 56 -6.23 6.87 -11.25
N ILE A 57 -6.06 6.12 -12.34
CA ILE A 57 -5.80 4.69 -12.34
C ILE A 57 -4.47 4.46 -13.04
N TYR A 58 -3.53 3.84 -12.35
CA TYR A 58 -2.26 3.41 -12.94
C TYR A 58 -2.22 1.89 -13.01
N LYS A 59 -2.09 1.35 -14.22
CA LYS A 59 -1.99 -0.09 -14.49
C LYS A 59 -0.56 -0.43 -14.84
N PHE A 60 0.02 -1.35 -14.08
CA PHE A 60 1.38 -1.84 -14.29
C PHE A 60 1.35 -3.08 -15.18
N TYR A 61 2.04 -3.02 -16.31
CA TYR A 61 2.16 -4.14 -17.24
C TYR A 61 3.26 -5.11 -16.79
N ASP A 62 2.98 -6.40 -16.85
CA ASP A 62 3.94 -7.47 -16.60
C ASP A 62 4.32 -8.12 -17.95
N PRO A 63 5.51 -7.83 -18.49
CA PRO A 63 5.92 -8.34 -19.82
C PRO A 63 6.15 -9.86 -19.83
N ILE A 64 6.38 -10.48 -18.66
CA ILE A 64 6.56 -11.93 -18.56
C ILE A 64 5.22 -12.65 -18.69
N LYS A 65 4.17 -12.06 -18.11
CA LYS A 65 2.81 -12.63 -18.10
C LYS A 65 1.91 -12.08 -19.22
N ASP A 66 2.41 -11.11 -19.98
CA ASP A 66 1.68 -10.38 -21.03
C ASP A 66 0.31 -9.86 -20.56
N LYS A 67 0.28 -9.23 -19.37
CA LYS A 67 -0.94 -8.68 -18.78
C LYS A 67 -0.68 -7.57 -17.76
N TYR A 68 -1.73 -6.81 -17.45
CA TYR A 68 -1.71 -5.88 -16.32
C TYR A 68 -1.83 -6.66 -15.01
N ALA A 69 -0.73 -6.77 -14.28
CA ALA A 69 -0.62 -7.61 -13.09
C ALA A 69 -0.91 -6.84 -11.79
N SER A 70 -0.71 -5.52 -11.81
CA SER A 70 -0.93 -4.65 -10.65
C SER A 70 -1.67 -3.38 -11.06
N LYS A 71 -2.41 -2.78 -10.11
CA LYS A 71 -3.19 -1.57 -10.38
C LYS A 71 -3.24 -0.69 -9.13
N TYR A 72 -3.00 0.61 -9.31
CA TYR A 72 -3.30 1.63 -8.32
C TYR A 72 -4.50 2.46 -8.77
N GLU A 73 -5.41 2.76 -7.84
CA GLU A 73 -6.58 3.62 -8.00
C GLU A 73 -6.60 4.60 -6.83
N GLY A 74 -6.48 5.90 -7.10
CA GLY A 74 -6.45 6.87 -6.01
C GLY A 74 -5.93 8.25 -6.42
N ASP A 75 -5.46 8.96 -5.40
CA ASP A 75 -4.97 10.32 -5.54
C ASP A 75 -3.53 10.36 -6.05
N PHE A 76 -3.27 11.33 -6.92
CA PHE A 76 -1.95 11.67 -7.43
C PHE A 76 -1.65 13.15 -7.18
N ASN A 77 -0.42 13.46 -6.91
CA ASN A 77 0.09 14.81 -6.83
C ASN A 77 1.49 14.87 -7.45
N ASN A 78 1.67 15.73 -8.45
CA ASN A 78 2.95 15.92 -9.15
C ASN A 78 3.60 14.59 -9.63
N GLY A 79 2.80 13.66 -10.16
CA GLY A 79 3.25 12.37 -10.68
C GLY A 79 3.45 11.28 -9.64
N MET A 80 3.19 11.54 -8.36
CA MET A 80 3.34 10.59 -7.27
C MET A 80 1.99 10.21 -6.68
N ARG A 81 1.85 8.96 -6.22
CA ARG A 81 0.71 8.54 -5.39
C ARG A 81 0.75 9.31 -4.08
N GLU A 82 -0.32 10.03 -3.80
CA GLU A 82 -0.46 10.91 -2.64
C GLU A 82 -1.90 10.82 -2.14
N GLY A 83 -2.19 11.09 -0.84
CA GLY A 83 -3.55 11.06 -0.33
C GLY A 83 -4.11 9.66 -0.11
N LYS A 84 -5.28 9.35 -0.63
CA LYS A 84 -5.95 8.04 -0.47
C LYS A 84 -5.89 7.22 -1.74
N GLY A 85 -5.68 5.92 -1.57
CA GLY A 85 -5.66 5.03 -2.74
C GLY A 85 -5.69 3.56 -2.39
N LYS A 86 -6.07 2.78 -3.40
CA LYS A 86 -6.09 1.32 -3.41
C LYS A 86 -5.01 0.81 -4.36
N MET A 87 -4.14 -0.05 -3.86
CA MET A 87 -3.18 -0.79 -4.67
C MET A 87 -3.53 -2.27 -4.66
N THR A 88 -3.71 -2.85 -5.83
CA THR A 88 -3.82 -4.29 -6.04
C THR A 88 -2.51 -4.77 -6.63
N TYR A 89 -1.84 -5.72 -5.98
CA TYR A 89 -0.55 -6.25 -6.38
C TYR A 89 -0.69 -7.58 -7.16
N ALA A 90 0.32 -7.92 -7.94
CA ALA A 90 0.39 -9.14 -8.74
C ALA A 90 0.33 -10.43 -7.91
N ASN A 91 0.72 -10.39 -6.64
CA ASN A 91 0.65 -11.49 -5.68
C ASN A 91 -0.69 -11.58 -4.95
N HIS A 92 -1.72 -10.86 -5.43
CA HIS A 92 -3.06 -10.76 -4.85
C HIS A 92 -3.16 -9.99 -3.52
N ASP A 93 -2.10 -9.35 -3.07
CA ASP A 93 -2.22 -8.39 -1.97
C ASP A 93 -3.05 -7.19 -2.41
N VAL A 94 -3.86 -6.67 -1.49
CA VAL A 94 -4.63 -5.44 -1.69
C VAL A 94 -4.38 -4.50 -0.52
N TYR A 95 -3.88 -3.31 -0.80
CA TYR A 95 -3.75 -2.25 0.18
C TYR A 95 -4.74 -1.13 -0.08
N VAL A 96 -5.45 -0.70 0.95
CA VAL A 96 -6.30 0.50 0.94
C VAL A 96 -5.88 1.40 2.09
N GLY A 97 -5.47 2.62 1.80
CA GLY A 97 -5.00 3.53 2.84
C GLY A 97 -4.40 4.81 2.32
N SER A 98 -3.59 5.43 3.18
CA SER A 98 -2.92 6.69 2.88
C SER A 98 -1.59 6.45 2.16
N TRP A 99 -1.26 7.37 1.28
CA TRP A 99 -0.05 7.40 0.47
C TRP A 99 0.65 8.75 0.61
N GLN A 100 1.95 8.73 0.59
CA GLN A 100 2.78 9.93 0.53
C GLN A 100 4.06 9.61 -0.24
N ASN A 101 4.38 10.41 -1.27
CA ASN A 101 5.57 10.21 -2.12
C ASN A 101 5.72 8.75 -2.58
N ASN A 102 4.65 8.16 -3.15
CA ASN A 102 4.59 6.77 -3.61
C ASN A 102 4.69 5.69 -2.51
N GLN A 103 4.70 6.05 -1.23
CA GLN A 103 4.84 5.13 -0.11
C GLN A 103 3.56 5.06 0.73
N ARG A 104 3.22 3.84 1.21
CA ARG A 104 2.15 3.64 2.18
C ARG A 104 2.52 4.32 3.49
N THR A 105 1.58 5.12 4.03
CA THR A 105 1.77 5.90 5.26
C THR A 105 0.44 6.02 6.01
N GLY A 106 0.48 6.49 7.27
CA GLY A 106 -0.73 6.70 8.06
C GLY A 106 -1.60 5.45 8.19
N ASN A 107 -2.90 5.62 8.27
CA ASN A 107 -3.85 4.53 8.42
C ASN A 107 -4.05 3.77 7.10
N GLY A 108 -4.05 2.44 7.18
CA GLY A 108 -4.31 1.57 6.03
C GLY A 108 -4.64 0.14 6.43
N ILE A 109 -5.30 -0.56 5.51
CA ILE A 109 -5.61 -1.98 5.60
C ILE A 109 -4.91 -2.68 4.45
N CYS A 110 -4.26 -3.80 4.75
CA CYS A 110 -3.69 -4.70 3.74
C CYS A 110 -4.30 -6.09 3.91
N TRP A 111 -4.92 -6.58 2.86
CA TRP A 111 -5.29 -7.98 2.69
C TRP A 111 -4.18 -8.65 1.91
N PHE A 112 -3.54 -9.63 2.50
CA PHE A 112 -2.46 -10.39 1.86
C PHE A 112 -3.02 -11.57 1.08
N GLY A 113 -2.39 -11.93 -0.02
CA GLY A 113 -2.76 -13.11 -0.80
C GLY A 113 -2.67 -14.43 -0.03
N SER A 114 -1.98 -14.45 1.11
CA SER A 114 -1.96 -15.54 2.08
C SER A 114 -3.27 -15.72 2.86
N GLY A 115 -4.18 -14.74 2.81
CA GLY A 115 -5.39 -14.66 3.64
C GLY A 115 -5.20 -13.89 4.95
N ASP A 116 -4.00 -13.42 5.23
CA ASP A 116 -3.73 -12.56 6.39
C ASP A 116 -4.30 -11.15 6.16
N VAL A 117 -4.61 -10.43 7.24
CA VAL A 117 -5.07 -9.04 7.18
C VAL A 117 -4.35 -8.20 8.22
N PHE A 118 -3.76 -7.09 7.78
CA PHE A 118 -3.25 -6.07 8.69
C PHE A 118 -4.05 -4.79 8.58
N GLN A 119 -4.50 -4.25 9.70
CA GLN A 119 -5.16 -2.96 9.82
C GLN A 119 -4.42 -2.10 10.86
N GLY A 120 -3.87 -0.97 10.45
CA GLY A 120 -3.10 -0.15 11.38
C GLY A 120 -2.33 0.98 10.73
N ILE A 121 -1.27 1.38 11.41
CA ILE A 121 -0.40 2.50 11.03
C ILE A 121 0.75 1.98 10.16
N TRP A 122 0.96 2.66 9.06
CA TRP A 122 2.04 2.45 8.11
C TRP A 122 3.01 3.63 8.13
N LYS A 123 4.28 3.36 7.94
CA LYS A 123 5.31 4.39 7.76
C LYS A 123 6.37 3.87 6.79
N PHE A 124 6.61 4.61 5.69
CA PHE A 124 7.58 4.23 4.65
C PHE A 124 7.42 2.77 4.17
N ASN A 125 6.19 2.40 3.79
CA ASN A 125 5.78 1.05 3.37
C ASN A 125 5.84 -0.04 4.47
N GLN A 126 6.21 0.27 5.70
CA GLN A 126 6.31 -0.68 6.80
C GLN A 126 5.09 -0.59 7.73
N MET A 127 4.63 -1.72 8.23
CA MET A 127 3.68 -1.81 9.34
C MET A 127 4.39 -1.37 10.63
N VAL A 128 3.76 -0.51 11.42
CA VAL A 128 4.33 0.03 12.65
C VAL A 128 3.55 -0.40 13.89
N ARG A 129 2.21 -0.30 13.84
CA ARG A 129 1.31 -0.68 14.92
C ARG A 129 -0.08 -0.93 14.37
N GLY A 130 -0.78 -1.92 14.92
CA GLY A 130 -2.14 -2.22 14.56
C GLY A 130 -2.52 -3.66 14.86
N VAL A 131 -3.63 -4.07 14.26
CA VAL A 131 -4.16 -5.43 14.40
C VAL A 131 -3.77 -6.27 13.19
N PHE A 132 -3.04 -7.33 13.43
CA PHE A 132 -2.66 -8.32 12.42
C PHE A 132 -3.43 -9.61 12.68
N ARG A 133 -4.32 -9.97 11.76
CA ARG A 133 -5.10 -11.21 11.77
C ARG A 133 -4.50 -12.17 10.76
N LYS A 134 -4.01 -13.31 11.23
CA LYS A 134 -3.49 -14.36 10.37
C LYS A 134 -4.60 -15.31 9.91
N ALA A 135 -4.43 -15.90 8.75
CA ALA A 135 -5.35 -16.88 8.18
C ALA A 135 -5.53 -18.12 9.09
N ASN A 136 -4.54 -18.43 9.93
CA ASN A 136 -4.60 -19.52 10.91
C ASN A 136 -5.41 -19.20 12.19
N GLY A 137 -6.03 -18.01 12.27
CA GLY A 137 -6.83 -17.57 13.42
C GLY A 137 -6.05 -16.84 14.51
N GLU A 138 -4.73 -16.70 14.39
CA GLU A 138 -3.93 -15.87 15.30
C GLU A 138 -4.24 -14.39 15.09
N VAL A 139 -4.39 -13.63 16.17
CA VAL A 139 -4.59 -12.19 16.14
C VAL A 139 -3.57 -11.51 17.04
N PHE A 140 -2.80 -10.59 16.46
CA PHE A 140 -1.89 -9.72 17.20
C PHE A 140 -2.39 -8.28 17.16
N ASP A 141 -2.42 -7.62 18.30
CA ASP A 141 -2.68 -6.19 18.42
C ASP A 141 -1.51 -5.53 19.14
N GLY A 142 -0.71 -4.75 18.44
CA GLY A 142 0.49 -4.17 19.03
C GLY A 142 1.45 -3.55 18.03
N GLU A 143 2.68 -3.39 18.48
CA GLU A 143 3.77 -2.79 17.71
C GLU A 143 4.45 -3.81 16.81
N ILE A 144 4.81 -3.38 15.61
CA ILE A 144 5.48 -4.18 14.59
C ILE A 144 6.75 -3.46 14.14
N LYS A 145 7.85 -4.18 14.08
CA LYS A 145 9.13 -3.68 13.59
C LYS A 145 9.75 -4.70 12.64
N LYS A 146 10.11 -4.25 11.43
CA LYS A 146 10.67 -5.12 10.38
C LYS A 146 9.82 -6.38 10.12
N GLY A 147 8.47 -6.23 10.14
CA GLY A 147 7.53 -7.33 9.91
C GLY A 147 7.36 -8.33 11.07
N LYS A 148 7.98 -8.08 12.23
CA LYS A 148 7.87 -8.93 13.42
C LYS A 148 7.15 -8.19 14.55
N TYR A 149 6.42 -8.92 15.40
CA TYR A 149 5.88 -8.39 16.64
C TYR A 149 7.03 -7.87 17.50
N ASN A 150 6.91 -6.64 18.01
CA ASN A 150 7.96 -5.98 18.76
C ASN A 150 7.34 -4.94 19.69
N GLY A 151 7.96 -4.64 20.84
CA GLY A 151 7.38 -3.72 21.79
C GLY A 151 6.13 -4.29 22.46
N TYR A 152 5.25 -3.42 22.94
CA TYR A 152 4.05 -3.86 23.67
C TYR A 152 2.95 -4.32 22.71
N GLY A 153 2.27 -5.44 23.10
CA GLY A 153 1.16 -5.98 22.35
C GLY A 153 0.40 -7.10 23.05
N LYS A 154 -0.70 -7.49 22.40
CA LYS A 154 -1.52 -8.65 22.77
C LYS A 154 -1.54 -9.63 21.63
N LEU A 155 -1.30 -10.91 21.93
CA LEU A 155 -1.35 -12.00 20.99
C LEU A 155 -2.39 -13.02 21.42
N PHE A 156 -3.38 -13.26 20.56
CA PHE A 156 -4.41 -14.26 20.73
C PHE A 156 -4.13 -15.42 19.77
N TRP A 157 -3.99 -16.63 20.31
CA TRP A 157 -3.87 -17.84 19.49
C TRP A 157 -5.24 -18.47 19.21
N SER A 158 -5.33 -19.25 18.17
CA SER A 158 -6.55 -19.95 17.75
C SER A 158 -7.11 -20.93 18.81
N ASN A 159 -6.27 -21.36 19.76
CA ASN A 159 -6.66 -22.22 20.89
C ASN A 159 -7.13 -21.43 22.13
N SER A 160 -7.53 -20.16 21.95
CA SER A 160 -8.03 -19.26 22.99
C SER A 160 -7.04 -18.90 24.11
N LYS A 161 -5.79 -19.28 23.99
CA LYS A 161 -4.71 -18.71 24.82
C LYS A 161 -4.41 -17.30 24.33
N TRP A 162 -3.94 -16.44 25.21
CA TRP A 162 -3.49 -15.12 24.83
C TRP A 162 -2.38 -14.61 25.73
N PHE A 163 -1.54 -13.78 25.18
CA PHE A 163 -0.42 -13.16 25.89
C PHE A 163 -0.53 -11.64 25.80
N GLU A 164 -0.21 -10.95 26.88
CA GLU A 164 -0.10 -9.51 26.92
C GLU A 164 1.23 -9.11 27.53
N GLY A 165 1.98 -8.28 26.81
CA GLY A 165 3.28 -7.83 27.28
C GLY A 165 4.21 -7.37 26.18
N ILE A 166 5.50 -7.44 26.44
CA ILE A 166 6.55 -7.05 25.53
C ILE A 166 6.93 -8.22 24.62
N PHE A 167 7.06 -7.91 23.33
CA PHE A 167 7.55 -8.81 22.30
C PHE A 167 8.93 -8.39 21.83
N VAL A 168 9.79 -9.35 21.54
CA VAL A 168 11.09 -9.16 20.91
C VAL A 168 11.22 -10.15 19.76
N ASP A 169 11.51 -9.63 18.55
CA ASP A 169 11.70 -10.42 17.33
C ASP A 169 10.57 -11.45 17.05
N GLY A 170 9.32 -11.09 17.35
CA GLY A 170 8.13 -11.88 17.08
C GLY A 170 7.72 -12.83 18.20
N LYS A 171 8.46 -12.88 19.32
CA LYS A 171 8.21 -13.79 20.45
C LYS A 171 7.82 -13.03 21.71
N PRO A 172 6.94 -13.60 22.57
CA PRO A 172 6.75 -13.11 23.92
C PRO A 172 8.08 -13.01 24.67
N TYR A 173 8.34 -11.88 25.32
CA TYR A 173 9.59 -11.67 26.04
C TYR A 173 9.35 -11.41 27.51
N LYS A 174 8.43 -10.50 27.86
CA LYS A 174 8.09 -10.14 29.24
C LYS A 174 6.62 -9.79 29.32
N GLY A 175 5.86 -10.46 30.20
CA GLY A 175 4.42 -10.25 30.36
C GLY A 175 3.70 -11.44 30.95
N MET A 176 2.40 -11.55 30.64
CA MET A 176 1.52 -12.56 31.21
C MET A 176 0.88 -13.41 30.11
N LEU A 177 0.93 -14.71 30.27
CA LEU A 177 0.21 -15.69 29.45
C LEU A 177 -1.06 -16.14 30.21
N PHE A 178 -2.17 -16.11 29.51
CA PHE A 178 -3.47 -16.53 30.00
C PHE A 178 -3.93 -17.76 29.20
N THR A 179 -4.37 -18.79 29.89
CA THR A 179 -4.84 -20.03 29.29
C THR A 179 -6.34 -20.24 29.49
N VAL A 180 -6.95 -21.11 28.69
CA VAL A 180 -8.39 -21.37 28.70
C VAL A 180 -8.89 -21.89 30.03
N ASP A 181 -8.06 -22.70 30.74
CA ASP A 181 -8.33 -23.26 32.08
C ASP A 181 -8.14 -22.24 33.22
N GLY A 182 -7.93 -20.96 32.86
CA GLY A 182 -7.80 -19.87 33.84
C GLY A 182 -6.42 -19.74 34.47
N LYS A 183 -5.44 -20.54 34.06
CA LYS A 183 -4.07 -20.39 34.56
C LYS A 183 -3.42 -19.15 33.99
N ILE A 184 -2.61 -18.50 34.81
CA ILE A 184 -1.82 -17.32 34.44
C ILE A 184 -0.36 -17.67 34.73
N SER A 185 0.50 -17.47 33.73
CA SER A 185 1.94 -17.66 33.85
C SER A 185 2.67 -16.38 33.50
N GLU A 186 3.71 -16.08 34.26
CA GLU A 186 4.61 -14.95 33.94
C GLU A 186 5.61 -15.40 32.85
N TYR A 187 5.93 -14.47 31.95
CA TYR A 187 7.08 -14.58 31.06
C TYR A 187 8.15 -13.57 31.47
N ARG A 188 9.38 -14.05 31.52
CA ARG A 188 10.54 -13.20 31.79
C ARG A 188 11.69 -13.68 30.90
N ASP A 189 12.31 -12.71 30.19
CA ASP A 189 13.44 -12.95 29.27
C ASP A 189 13.17 -14.04 28.21
N GLY A 190 11.89 -14.16 27.79
CA GLY A 190 11.45 -15.12 26.76
C GLY A 190 11.11 -16.50 27.30
N GLU A 191 11.21 -16.75 28.60
CA GLU A 191 10.89 -18.02 29.27
C GLU A 191 9.60 -17.90 30.08
N GLN A 192 8.77 -18.97 30.05
CA GLN A 192 7.59 -19.09 30.86
C GLN A 192 8.01 -19.61 32.26
N LEU A 193 7.57 -18.90 33.30
CA LEU A 193 7.80 -19.23 34.72
C LEU A 193 6.62 -19.95 35.31
#